data_4bf43f5369549dafe74e25769d8799a8
#
_entry.id   4bf43f5369549dafe74e25769d8799a8
#
_cell.length_a   1.000
_cell.length_b   1.000
_cell.length_c   1.000
_cell.angle_alpha   90.00
_cell.angle_beta   90.00
_cell.angle_gamma   90.00
#
_symmetry.space_group_name_H-M   'P 1'
#
loop_
_entity.id
_entity.type
_entity.pdbx_description
1 polymer ?
#
loop_
_entity_poly.entity_id
_entity_poly.type
_entity_poly.pdbx_seq_one_letter_code
_entity_poly.pdbx_strand_id
1 'polypeptide(L)'
;MPAPFGILGIDHVVLRAADPAALERFYMDVLGCSFEKRQGTLAQLRAGRALIDIVPAGEAGPAGGTSSTGGANLDHLCLRVEPFDAGMIAKHLAAHGVACGAEASRYGAEGQGPSVYLHDPEGNGVELKGPVAG
;
A
#
# COMPACT_ATOMS: atom_id res chain seq x y z
N MET A 1 -29.16 -8.47 10.96
CA MET A 1 -29.09 -7.34 11.88
C MET A 1 -28.01 -6.38 11.43
N PRO A 2 -28.29 -5.08 11.35
CA PRO A 2 -27.23 -4.09 11.06
C PRO A 2 -26.22 -4.07 12.23
N ALA A 3 -24.98 -3.75 11.87
CA ALA A 3 -23.94 -3.56 12.89
C ALA A 3 -24.30 -2.33 13.75
N PRO A 4 -23.88 -2.28 15.03
CA PRO A 4 -24.17 -1.15 15.91
C PRO A 4 -23.26 0.06 15.66
N PHE A 5 -22.58 0.13 14.51
CA PHE A 5 -21.65 1.19 14.15
C PHE A 5 -21.62 1.36 12.64
N GLY A 6 -21.13 2.49 12.17
CA GLY A 6 -20.83 2.73 10.76
C GLY A 6 -19.33 2.62 10.51
N ILE A 7 -18.94 2.24 9.30
CA ILE A 7 -17.55 2.21 8.88
C ILE A 7 -17.22 3.55 8.24
N LEU A 8 -16.21 4.24 8.78
CA LEU A 8 -15.76 5.52 8.22
C LEU A 8 -14.69 5.35 7.16
N GLY A 9 -13.93 4.27 7.23
CA GLY A 9 -12.85 4.03 6.27
C GLY A 9 -11.90 2.97 6.78
N ILE A 10 -10.82 2.76 6.04
CA ILE A 10 -9.73 1.89 6.49
C ILE A 10 -8.75 2.74 7.28
N ASP A 11 -8.46 2.32 8.53
CA ASP A 11 -7.53 3.03 9.42
C ASP A 11 -6.08 2.73 9.06
N HIS A 12 -5.74 1.44 8.98
CA HIS A 12 -4.39 1.02 8.62
C HIS A 12 -4.41 -0.43 8.15
N VAL A 13 -3.33 -0.79 7.43
CA VAL A 13 -3.04 -2.18 7.07
C VAL A 13 -1.68 -2.53 7.64
N VAL A 14 -1.44 -3.82 7.92
CA VAL A 14 -0.17 -4.29 8.45
C VAL A 14 0.42 -5.31 7.50
N LEU A 15 1.64 -5.04 7.04
CA LEU A 15 2.37 -5.90 6.12
C LEU A 15 3.50 -6.62 6.87
N ARG A 16 3.65 -7.91 6.62
CA ARG A 16 4.78 -8.68 7.12
C ARG A 16 5.89 -8.64 6.09
N ALA A 17 7.12 -8.43 6.54
CA ALA A 17 8.25 -8.26 5.64
C ALA A 17 9.43 -9.13 6.04
N ALA A 18 10.03 -9.81 5.06
CA ALA A 18 11.29 -10.51 5.26
C ALA A 18 12.42 -9.50 5.48
N ASP A 19 12.36 -8.35 4.81
CA ASP A 19 13.30 -7.24 4.99
C ASP A 19 12.52 -5.96 5.32
N PRO A 20 12.17 -5.74 6.59
CA PRO A 20 11.36 -4.58 6.98
C PRO A 20 12.00 -3.25 6.60
N ALA A 21 13.32 -3.12 6.74
CA ALA A 21 14.01 -1.86 6.44
C ALA A 21 13.89 -1.50 4.95
N ALA A 22 14.02 -2.49 4.06
CA ALA A 22 13.86 -2.27 2.63
C ALA A 22 12.42 -1.88 2.30
N LEU A 23 11.44 -2.51 2.94
CA LEU A 23 10.04 -2.19 2.70
C LEU A 23 9.69 -0.80 3.21
N GLU A 24 10.20 -0.41 4.39
CA GLU A 24 10.02 0.95 4.91
C GLU A 24 10.57 1.99 3.94
N ARG A 25 11.79 1.78 3.45
CA ARG A 25 12.42 2.72 2.50
C ARG A 25 11.61 2.83 1.22
N PHE A 26 11.09 1.72 0.73
CA PHE A 26 10.27 1.73 -0.48
C PHE A 26 9.03 2.61 -0.31
N TYR A 27 8.27 2.40 0.75
CA TYR A 27 7.05 3.18 0.96
C TYR A 27 7.34 4.65 1.23
N MET A 28 8.45 4.96 1.89
CA MET A 28 8.83 6.36 2.12
C MET A 28 9.46 7.01 0.90
N ASP A 29 10.47 6.38 0.31
CA ASP A 29 11.28 7.02 -0.73
C ASP A 29 10.64 6.94 -2.11
N VAL A 30 9.97 5.82 -2.42
CA VAL A 30 9.35 5.62 -3.74
C VAL A 30 7.91 6.13 -3.74
N LEU A 31 7.13 5.78 -2.73
CA LEU A 31 5.70 6.10 -2.70
C LEU A 31 5.35 7.36 -1.90
N GLY A 32 6.30 7.92 -1.18
CA GLY A 32 6.10 9.21 -0.52
C GLY A 32 5.39 9.15 0.82
N CYS A 33 5.29 7.98 1.45
CA CYS A 33 4.79 7.90 2.81
C CYS A 33 5.77 8.61 3.76
N SER A 34 5.25 9.16 4.85
CA SER A 34 6.08 9.75 5.88
C SER A 34 6.14 8.83 7.10
N PHE A 35 7.29 8.85 7.79
CA PHE A 35 7.44 8.06 9.00
C PHE A 35 6.56 8.63 10.10
N GLU A 36 5.70 7.79 10.69
CA GLU A 36 4.79 8.22 11.75
C GLU A 36 5.35 7.85 13.13
N LYS A 37 5.62 6.55 13.36
CA LYS A 37 5.97 6.08 14.69
C LYS A 37 6.61 4.70 14.61
N ARG A 38 7.47 4.39 15.59
CA ARG A 38 8.01 3.05 15.79
C ARG A 38 7.61 2.56 17.18
N GLN A 39 7.10 1.35 17.25
CA GLN A 39 6.78 0.67 18.50
C GLN A 39 7.42 -0.71 18.47
N GLY A 40 8.54 -0.88 19.18
CA GLY A 40 9.31 -2.10 19.09
C GLY A 40 9.78 -2.34 17.65
N THR A 41 9.40 -3.46 17.05
CA THR A 41 9.72 -3.78 15.65
C THR A 41 8.67 -3.29 14.66
N LEU A 42 7.55 -2.75 15.15
CA LEU A 42 6.48 -2.24 14.30
C LEU A 42 6.84 -0.83 13.82
N ALA A 43 6.91 -0.66 12.50
CA ALA A 43 7.03 0.67 11.90
C ALA A 43 5.68 1.11 11.37
N GLN A 44 5.31 2.35 11.62
CA GLN A 44 4.05 2.92 11.15
C GLN A 44 4.36 4.08 10.20
N LEU A 45 3.83 3.98 8.99
CA LEU A 45 4.08 4.96 7.93
C LEU A 45 2.76 5.62 7.54
N ARG A 46 2.77 6.95 7.45
CA ARG A 46 1.59 7.73 7.08
C ARG A 46 1.38 7.69 5.57
N ALA A 47 0.21 7.27 5.14
CA ALA A 47 -0.22 7.23 3.76
C ALA A 47 -1.57 7.97 3.67
N GLY A 48 -1.52 9.30 3.52
CA GLY A 48 -2.73 10.12 3.53
C GLY A 48 -3.45 10.02 4.88
N ARG A 49 -4.68 9.55 4.88
CA ARG A 49 -5.51 9.41 6.09
C ARG A 49 -5.31 8.08 6.79
N ALA A 50 -4.56 7.16 6.19
CA ALA A 50 -4.37 5.83 6.72
C ALA A 50 -2.90 5.61 7.05
N LEU A 51 -2.62 4.49 7.73
CA LEU A 51 -1.25 4.06 7.97
C LEU A 51 -0.99 2.77 7.23
N ILE A 52 0.25 2.60 6.80
CA ILE A 52 0.80 1.33 6.36
C ILE A 52 1.82 0.94 7.43
N ASP A 53 1.53 -0.14 8.14
CA ASP A 53 2.39 -0.63 9.20
C ASP A 53 3.21 -1.80 8.68
N ILE A 54 4.44 -1.94 9.18
CA ILE A 54 5.35 -3.00 8.75
C ILE A 54 5.90 -3.70 9.98
N VAL A 55 5.80 -5.03 9.97
CA VAL A 55 6.35 -5.90 11.01
C VAL A 55 7.26 -6.95 10.37
N PRO A 56 8.27 -7.46 11.09
CA PRO A 56 9.10 -8.54 10.56
C PRO A 56 8.27 -9.82 10.34
N ALA A 57 8.55 -10.51 9.24
CA ALA A 57 7.96 -11.83 8.99
C ALA A 57 8.45 -12.81 10.06
N GLY A 58 7.61 -13.77 10.41
CA GLY A 58 7.93 -14.77 11.42
C GLY A 58 7.62 -14.34 12.85
N GLU A 59 7.39 -13.07 13.09
CA GLU A 59 6.93 -12.58 14.39
C GLU A 59 5.41 -12.46 14.39
N ALA A 60 4.80 -12.68 15.56
CA ALA A 60 3.38 -12.40 15.69
C ALA A 60 3.14 -10.91 15.56
N GLY A 61 2.18 -10.52 14.73
CA GLY A 61 1.77 -9.12 14.63
C GLY A 61 1.04 -8.69 15.91
N PRO A 62 0.71 -7.38 16.03
CA PRO A 62 0.00 -6.85 17.19
C PRO A 62 -1.32 -7.57 17.51
N ALA A 63 -1.97 -8.11 16.49
CA ALA A 63 -3.21 -8.87 16.68
C ALA A 63 -2.97 -10.33 17.05
N GLY A 64 -1.72 -10.78 17.14
CA GLY A 64 -1.36 -12.16 17.47
C GLY A 64 -1.51 -13.14 16.32
N GLY A 65 -1.91 -12.67 15.14
CA GLY A 65 -2.06 -13.53 13.97
C GLY A 65 -0.74 -13.97 13.40
N THR A 66 -0.72 -15.17 12.83
CA THR A 66 0.45 -15.69 12.10
C THR A 66 0.15 -15.73 10.62
N SER A 67 1.21 -15.86 9.81
CA SER A 67 1.04 -16.00 8.37
C SER A 67 0.19 -17.21 8.04
N SER A 68 -0.70 -17.07 7.08
CA SER A 68 -1.44 -18.22 6.57
C SER A 68 -0.49 -19.17 5.86
N THR A 69 -0.80 -20.45 5.94
CA THR A 69 -0.09 -21.45 5.15
C THR A 69 -0.63 -21.38 3.71
N GLY A 70 0.19 -21.22 2.74
CA GLY A 70 -0.26 -21.26 1.34
C GLY A 70 -0.04 -19.97 0.56
N GLY A 71 0.79 -19.07 1.06
CA GLY A 71 1.22 -17.90 0.33
C GLY A 71 0.57 -16.60 0.79
N ALA A 72 0.80 -15.54 0.03
CA ALA A 72 0.35 -14.21 0.39
C ALA A 72 -1.17 -14.12 0.28
N ASN A 73 -1.80 -13.62 1.32
CA ASN A 73 -3.23 -13.38 1.36
C ASN A 73 -3.60 -12.03 0.73
N LEU A 74 -2.67 -11.09 0.72
CA LEU A 74 -2.89 -9.78 0.12
C LEU A 74 -2.55 -9.83 -1.38
N ASP A 75 -3.55 -9.61 -2.23
CA ASP A 75 -3.32 -9.46 -3.66
C ASP A 75 -2.68 -8.10 -3.95
N HIS A 76 -3.33 -7.04 -3.52
CA HIS A 76 -2.79 -5.69 -3.65
C HIS A 76 -3.50 -4.75 -2.69
N LEU A 77 -2.87 -3.60 -2.45
CA LEU A 77 -3.52 -2.46 -1.84
C LEU A 77 -3.53 -1.32 -2.84
N CYS A 78 -4.51 -0.44 -2.74
CA CYS A 78 -4.63 0.69 -3.66
C CYS A 78 -4.47 1.99 -2.90
N LEU A 79 -3.62 2.87 -3.44
CA LEU A 79 -3.42 4.22 -2.93
C LEU A 79 -4.04 5.21 -3.89
N ARG A 80 -4.87 6.11 -3.39
CA ARG A 80 -5.44 7.19 -4.16
C ARG A 80 -4.40 8.32 -4.21
N VAL A 81 -3.97 8.69 -5.40
CA VAL A 81 -2.92 9.69 -5.59
C VAL A 81 -3.41 10.87 -6.44
N GLU A 82 -2.84 12.03 -6.18
CA GLU A 82 -3.05 13.23 -6.97
C GLU A 82 -1.76 14.06 -7.00
N PRO A 83 -1.43 14.68 -8.15
CA PRO A 83 -2.06 14.44 -9.46
C PRO A 83 -1.75 13.05 -9.99
N PHE A 84 -2.57 12.56 -10.91
CA PHE A 84 -2.31 11.30 -11.58
C PHE A 84 -1.87 11.57 -13.03
N ASP A 85 -0.66 11.20 -13.35
CA ASP A 85 -0.11 11.26 -14.71
C ASP A 85 0.70 9.97 -14.89
N ALA A 86 0.18 9.04 -15.67
CA ALA A 86 0.77 7.71 -15.82
C ALA A 86 2.21 7.77 -16.34
N GLY A 87 2.49 8.68 -17.26
CA GLY A 87 3.85 8.84 -17.81
C GLY A 87 4.84 9.31 -16.75
N MET A 88 4.45 10.29 -15.95
CA MET A 88 5.31 10.80 -14.87
C MET A 88 5.48 9.77 -13.76
N ILE A 89 4.42 9.04 -13.43
CA ILE A 89 4.49 7.96 -12.44
C ILE A 89 5.47 6.88 -12.92
N ALA A 90 5.33 6.44 -14.17
CA ALA A 90 6.20 5.41 -14.73
C ALA A 90 7.67 5.86 -14.74
N LYS A 91 7.92 7.12 -15.07
CA LYS A 91 9.26 7.70 -15.06
C LYS A 91 9.85 7.73 -13.64
N HIS A 92 9.05 8.15 -12.67
CA HIS A 92 9.47 8.17 -11.28
C HIS A 92 9.80 6.77 -10.77
N LEU A 93 8.93 5.80 -11.04
CA LEU A 93 9.15 4.41 -10.63
C LEU A 93 10.41 3.83 -11.29
N ALA A 94 10.59 4.10 -12.58
CA ALA A 94 11.77 3.62 -13.30
C ALA A 94 13.07 4.18 -12.71
N ALA A 95 13.05 5.43 -12.25
CA ALA A 95 14.21 6.05 -11.60
C ALA A 95 14.58 5.33 -10.30
N HIS A 96 13.63 4.62 -9.69
CA HIS A 96 13.86 3.80 -8.51
C HIS A 96 13.96 2.31 -8.82
N GLY A 97 14.07 1.94 -10.10
CA GLY A 97 14.20 0.55 -10.52
C GLY A 97 12.90 -0.26 -10.40
N VAL A 98 11.76 0.41 -10.39
CA VAL A 98 10.46 -0.24 -10.23
C VAL A 98 9.71 -0.24 -11.55
N ALA A 99 9.24 -1.44 -11.96
CA ALA A 99 8.45 -1.57 -13.17
C ALA A 99 7.04 -1.05 -12.92
N CYS A 100 6.49 -0.34 -13.91
CA CYS A 100 5.13 0.19 -13.85
C CYS A 100 4.27 -0.52 -14.89
N GLY A 101 3.11 -1.01 -14.46
CA GLY A 101 2.14 -1.61 -15.36
C GLY A 101 1.47 -0.57 -16.25
N ALA A 102 0.78 -1.04 -17.28
CA ALA A 102 0.05 -0.16 -18.19
C ALA A 102 -1.12 0.51 -17.48
N GLU A 103 -1.38 1.76 -17.85
CA GLU A 103 -2.56 2.46 -17.37
C GLU A 103 -3.83 1.80 -17.87
N ALA A 104 -4.82 1.68 -17.00
CA ALA A 104 -6.15 1.23 -17.37
C ALA A 104 -7.18 1.93 -16.50
N SER A 105 -8.41 1.95 -16.98
CA SER A 105 -9.54 2.49 -16.20
C SER A 105 -10.04 1.40 -15.28
N ARG A 106 -10.12 1.70 -13.97
CA ARG A 106 -10.58 0.72 -12.98
C ARG A 106 -11.53 1.37 -11.98
N TYR A 107 -12.43 0.57 -11.44
CA TYR A 107 -13.40 1.04 -10.46
C TYR A 107 -12.81 0.96 -9.05
N GLY A 108 -13.01 2.00 -8.27
CA GLY A 108 -12.59 2.06 -6.88
C GLY A 108 -13.59 2.80 -6.01
N ALA A 109 -13.15 3.20 -4.83
CA ALA A 109 -14.05 3.79 -3.82
C ALA A 109 -14.79 5.05 -4.30
N GLU A 110 -14.17 5.82 -5.20
CA GLU A 110 -14.78 7.04 -5.72
C GLU A 110 -15.43 6.84 -7.09
N GLY A 111 -15.26 5.67 -7.70
CA GLY A 111 -15.78 5.36 -9.01
C GLY A 111 -14.70 4.95 -10.01
N GLN A 112 -15.03 5.04 -11.29
CA GLN A 112 -14.14 4.64 -12.39
C GLN A 112 -13.10 5.71 -12.64
N GLY A 113 -11.85 5.32 -12.74
CA GLY A 113 -10.77 6.25 -13.01
C GLY A 113 -9.48 5.54 -13.37
N PRO A 114 -8.43 6.29 -13.76
CA PRO A 114 -7.18 5.70 -14.23
C PRO A 114 -6.39 5.11 -13.08
N SER A 115 -5.68 4.01 -13.35
CA SER A 115 -4.77 3.43 -12.37
C SER A 115 -3.63 2.68 -13.05
N VAL A 116 -2.55 2.45 -12.29
CA VAL A 116 -1.41 1.62 -12.68
C VAL A 116 -1.08 0.68 -11.53
N TYR A 117 -0.51 -0.47 -11.86
CA TYR A 117 -0.02 -1.43 -10.87
C TYR A 117 1.51 -1.44 -10.82
N LEU A 118 2.02 -1.71 -9.64
CA LEU A 118 3.45 -1.97 -9.40
C LEU A 118 3.55 -3.00 -8.27
N HIS A 119 4.76 -3.42 -7.94
CA HIS A 119 5.00 -4.33 -6.82
C HIS A 119 6.02 -3.73 -5.87
N ASP A 120 5.82 -3.94 -4.58
CA ASP A 120 6.79 -3.55 -3.57
C ASP A 120 7.89 -4.61 -3.45
N PRO A 121 8.98 -4.37 -2.68
CA PRO A 121 10.08 -5.32 -2.56
C PRO A 121 9.72 -6.70 -1.98
N GLU A 122 8.58 -6.81 -1.32
CA GLU A 122 8.11 -8.09 -0.77
C GLU A 122 7.14 -8.79 -1.72
N GLY A 123 6.93 -8.23 -2.92
CA GLY A 123 6.04 -8.81 -3.92
C GLY A 123 4.57 -8.45 -3.74
N ASN A 124 4.23 -7.55 -2.82
CA ASN A 124 2.86 -7.10 -2.70
C ASN A 124 2.48 -6.22 -3.88
N GLY A 125 1.30 -6.46 -4.46
CA GLY A 125 0.76 -5.56 -5.47
C GLY A 125 0.39 -4.22 -4.85
N VAL A 126 0.70 -3.14 -5.57
CA VAL A 126 0.28 -1.79 -5.22
C VAL A 126 -0.38 -1.18 -6.44
N GLU A 127 -1.59 -0.68 -6.25
CA GLU A 127 -2.29 0.06 -7.29
C GLU A 127 -2.25 1.54 -6.93
N LEU A 128 -1.88 2.39 -7.88
CA LEU A 128 -1.97 3.84 -7.73
C LEU A 128 -3.13 4.29 -8.59
N LYS A 129 -4.15 4.87 -7.97
CA LYS A 129 -5.38 5.24 -8.66
C LYS A 129 -5.58 6.74 -8.59
N GLY A 130 -5.90 7.32 -9.73
CA GLY A 130 -6.20 8.73 -9.86
C GLY A 130 -7.67 9.05 -9.61
N PRO A 131 -8.04 10.32 -9.82
CA PRO A 131 -9.42 10.75 -9.61
C PRO A 131 -10.37 10.13 -10.63
N VAL A 132 -11.65 10.14 -10.29
CA VAL A 132 -12.71 9.67 -11.19
C VAL A 132 -12.60 10.46 -12.50
N ALA A 133 -12.67 9.73 -13.62
CA ALA A 133 -12.68 10.34 -14.94
C ALA A 133 -14.02 11.08 -15.11
N GLY A 134 -13.92 12.39 -15.26
CA GLY A 134 -15.08 13.27 -15.29
C GLY A 134 -15.68 13.49 -16.65
#